data_a3a2b644f49e2e2804a90180d51e8a65
#
_entry.id   a3a2b644f49e2e2804a90180d51e8a65
#
_cell.length_a   1.000
_cell.length_b   1.000
_cell.length_c   1.000
_cell.angle_alpha   90.00
_cell.angle_beta   90.00
_cell.angle_gamma   90.00
#
_symmetry.space_group_name_H-M   'P 1'
#
loop_
_entity.id
_entity.type
_entity.pdbx_description
1 polymer ?
#
loop_
_entity_poly.entity_id
_entity_poly.type
_entity_poly.pdbx_seq_one_letter_code
_entity_poly.pdbx_strand_id
1 'polypeptide(L)'
;MNIPFSPPHIDDAIIEEVVSALRSGWITTGPRTKLFEQKLAEYCGIQHVECVNSASAGMELALRWFGIGPDDEVIVPAYTYTATAEVVLHCGAKLVLVDVNDDLLIDVDKVRQAITPKTKVIIPVDIVGLPCDYQEILDLVNEPEIRKLFRPANDCQSTLGRILILADAAHSLGAYYQGKHTGAVADISVFSFHAVKNLTTAEGGAICLNLPETFHSESIKKDFNTLSLHGQTKDAFTKTKAGAWRYDVCTIGYKCNMTDVAAAMGLVELARYDQNILPKRKRIFDAYNQAFANDPRFRVPTYVTPTKQSSYHVFTLRVNHITEEQRDLIIVKMAENGVAANVHFIPLPMLTAYKSLGFNIQDYPNAYRQYACEISLPVYYDLSDEQVNEVIRVLKAAVSEVL
;
A
#
# COMPACT_ATOMS: atom_id res chain seq x y z
N MET A 1 -11.11 14.36 26.52
CA MET A 1 -10.78 12.95 26.11
C MET A 1 -9.56 13.04 25.24
N ASN A 2 -8.59 12.14 25.35
CA ASN A 2 -7.43 12.13 24.44
C ASN A 2 -7.59 10.97 23.44
N ILE A 3 -7.78 11.28 22.15
CA ILE A 3 -8.04 10.33 21.08
C ILE A 3 -6.84 10.33 20.12
N PRO A 4 -5.97 9.30 20.15
CA PRO A 4 -4.84 9.18 19.25
C PRO A 4 -5.30 8.90 17.81
N PHE A 5 -4.38 9.09 16.84
CA PHE A 5 -4.73 8.93 15.42
C PHE A 5 -4.90 7.46 14.99
N SER A 6 -3.91 6.60 15.23
CA SER A 6 -3.93 5.20 14.79
C SER A 6 -2.96 4.33 15.58
N PRO A 7 -3.19 4.08 16.89
CA PRO A 7 -2.36 3.15 17.65
C PRO A 7 -2.60 1.71 17.19
N PRO A 8 -1.57 0.85 17.18
CA PRO A 8 -1.73 -0.58 16.94
C PRO A 8 -2.48 -1.24 18.11
N HIS A 9 -3.26 -2.27 17.81
CA HIS A 9 -3.87 -3.13 18.82
C HIS A 9 -2.95 -4.31 19.13
N ILE A 10 -2.50 -4.41 20.38
CA ILE A 10 -1.64 -5.50 20.85
C ILE A 10 -2.32 -6.16 22.06
N ASP A 11 -2.69 -7.43 21.91
CA ASP A 11 -3.34 -8.23 22.95
C ASP A 11 -2.49 -9.45 23.35
N ASP A 12 -3.00 -10.19 24.34
CA ASP A 12 -2.30 -11.36 24.88
C ASP A 12 -2.07 -12.44 23.81
N ALA A 13 -2.98 -12.60 22.84
CA ALA A 13 -2.81 -13.58 21.77
C ALA A 13 -1.59 -13.26 20.89
N ILE A 14 -1.38 -11.99 20.55
CA ILE A 14 -0.18 -11.54 19.83
C ILE A 14 1.07 -11.74 20.68
N ILE A 15 1.01 -11.34 21.96
CA ILE A 15 2.14 -11.46 22.90
C ILE A 15 2.56 -12.93 23.04
N GLU A 16 1.60 -13.83 23.26
CA GLU A 16 1.86 -15.27 23.43
C GLU A 16 2.48 -15.90 22.19
N GLU A 17 2.00 -15.56 20.97
CA GLU A 17 2.56 -16.11 19.75
C GLU A 17 3.98 -15.57 19.48
N VAL A 18 4.25 -14.28 19.75
CA VAL A 18 5.61 -13.73 19.71
C VAL A 18 6.53 -14.40 20.71
N VAL A 19 6.09 -14.61 21.95
CA VAL A 19 6.85 -15.37 22.97
C VAL A 19 7.10 -16.80 22.51
N SER A 20 6.11 -17.45 21.90
CA SER A 20 6.24 -18.79 21.32
C SER A 20 7.32 -18.81 20.20
N ALA A 21 7.34 -17.79 19.34
CA ALA A 21 8.38 -17.64 18.32
C ALA A 21 9.79 -17.52 18.94
N LEU A 22 9.93 -16.68 19.96
CA LEU A 22 11.21 -16.50 20.67
C LEU A 22 11.68 -17.80 21.35
N ARG A 23 10.78 -18.52 22.03
CA ARG A 23 11.07 -19.78 22.71
C ARG A 23 11.44 -20.91 21.75
N SER A 24 10.94 -20.88 20.51
CA SER A 24 11.26 -21.87 19.47
C SER A 24 12.72 -21.82 19.02
N GLY A 25 13.41 -20.70 19.29
CA GLY A 25 14.75 -20.45 18.77
C GLY A 25 14.80 -19.99 17.29
N TRP A 26 13.67 -20.04 16.57
CA TRP A 26 13.55 -19.47 15.22
C TRP A 26 13.12 -18.02 15.29
N ILE A 27 14.06 -17.10 15.14
CA ILE A 27 13.82 -15.65 15.22
C ILE A 27 14.05 -14.92 13.89
N THR A 28 14.67 -15.56 12.89
CA THR A 28 14.78 -15.09 11.51
C THR A 28 13.73 -15.79 10.64
N THR A 29 13.80 -15.67 9.30
CA THR A 29 12.89 -16.38 8.38
C THR A 29 12.88 -17.89 8.67
N GLY A 30 11.73 -18.43 8.97
CA GLY A 30 11.55 -19.83 9.36
C GLY A 30 10.12 -20.33 9.16
N PRO A 31 9.65 -21.28 9.98
CA PRO A 31 8.35 -21.91 9.83
C PRO A 31 7.17 -20.94 9.87
N ARG A 32 7.22 -19.91 10.73
CA ARG A 32 6.13 -18.92 10.87
C ARG A 32 6.01 -18.02 9.65
N THR A 33 7.12 -17.55 9.13
CA THR A 33 7.12 -16.75 7.89
C THR A 33 6.54 -17.57 6.74
N LYS A 34 6.92 -18.83 6.57
CA LYS A 34 6.37 -19.72 5.52
C LYS A 34 4.88 -19.98 5.70
N LEU A 35 4.41 -20.16 6.94
CA LEU A 35 3.00 -20.32 7.24
C LEU A 35 2.22 -19.01 6.95
N PHE A 36 2.77 -17.86 7.27
CA PHE A 36 2.16 -16.57 7.03
C PHE A 36 2.03 -16.29 5.53
N GLU A 37 3.08 -16.58 4.73
CA GLU A 37 3.03 -16.53 3.26
C GLU A 37 1.90 -17.41 2.69
N GLN A 38 1.80 -18.66 3.18
CA GLN A 38 0.73 -19.58 2.76
C GLN A 38 -0.65 -19.03 3.12
N LYS A 39 -0.84 -18.54 4.35
CA LYS A 39 -2.12 -17.99 4.80
C LYS A 39 -2.52 -16.71 4.05
N LEU A 40 -1.57 -15.85 3.71
CA LEU A 40 -1.82 -14.70 2.86
C LEU A 40 -2.18 -15.11 1.43
N ALA A 41 -1.52 -16.13 0.87
CA ALA A 41 -1.85 -16.66 -0.45
C ALA A 41 -3.28 -17.24 -0.48
N GLU A 42 -3.63 -18.04 0.53
CA GLU A 42 -5.01 -18.56 0.72
C GLU A 42 -6.02 -17.40 0.84
N TYR A 43 -5.71 -16.39 1.65
CA TYR A 43 -6.56 -15.23 1.88
C TYR A 43 -6.80 -14.41 0.59
N CYS A 44 -5.77 -14.17 -0.18
CA CYS A 44 -5.87 -13.40 -1.43
C CYS A 44 -6.40 -14.23 -2.62
N GLY A 45 -6.47 -15.58 -2.50
CA GLY A 45 -6.87 -16.46 -3.60
C GLY A 45 -5.83 -16.56 -4.72
N ILE A 46 -4.54 -16.47 -4.38
CA ILE A 46 -3.39 -16.56 -5.29
C ILE A 46 -2.47 -17.72 -4.90
N GLN A 47 -1.55 -18.09 -5.81
CA GLN A 47 -0.68 -19.24 -5.55
C GLN A 47 0.50 -18.92 -4.63
N HIS A 48 1.11 -17.74 -4.78
CA HIS A 48 2.35 -17.41 -4.11
C HIS A 48 2.37 -15.98 -3.56
N VAL A 49 2.87 -15.90 -2.33
CA VAL A 49 3.24 -14.67 -1.62
C VAL A 49 4.65 -14.82 -1.10
N GLU A 50 5.44 -13.76 -1.14
CA GLU A 50 6.74 -13.65 -0.49
C GLU A 50 6.72 -12.53 0.55
N CYS A 51 7.01 -12.85 1.80
CA CYS A 51 7.04 -11.88 2.88
C CYS A 51 8.41 -11.20 2.99
N VAL A 52 8.37 -9.88 3.14
CA VAL A 52 9.55 -8.98 3.22
C VAL A 52 9.45 -8.07 4.44
N ASN A 53 10.54 -7.35 4.75
CA ASN A 53 10.59 -6.48 5.93
C ASN A 53 9.84 -5.15 5.77
N SER A 54 9.42 -4.78 4.56
CA SER A 54 8.60 -3.58 4.29
C SER A 54 7.98 -3.62 2.90
N ALA A 55 6.89 -2.89 2.68
CA ALA A 55 6.33 -2.71 1.34
C ALA A 55 7.32 -2.00 0.39
N SER A 56 8.09 -1.03 0.89
CA SER A 56 9.12 -0.36 0.10
C SER A 56 10.13 -1.35 -0.48
N ALA A 57 10.65 -2.25 0.36
CA ALA A 57 11.54 -3.32 -0.11
C ALA A 57 10.85 -4.24 -1.12
N GLY A 58 9.58 -4.59 -0.90
CA GLY A 58 8.80 -5.43 -1.82
C GLY A 58 8.62 -4.78 -3.20
N MET A 59 8.28 -3.49 -3.25
CA MET A 59 8.15 -2.75 -4.51
C MET A 59 9.51 -2.61 -5.22
N GLU A 60 10.57 -2.27 -4.50
CA GLU A 60 11.92 -2.16 -5.08
C GLU A 60 12.37 -3.50 -5.66
N LEU A 61 12.17 -4.61 -4.93
CA LEU A 61 12.49 -5.95 -5.43
C LEU A 61 11.70 -6.29 -6.70
N ALA A 62 10.41 -5.93 -6.77
CA ALA A 62 9.59 -6.15 -7.95
C ALA A 62 10.09 -5.37 -9.17
N LEU A 63 10.47 -4.09 -9.00
CA LEU A 63 11.07 -3.29 -10.06
C LEU A 63 12.41 -3.89 -10.54
N ARG A 64 13.27 -4.30 -9.62
CA ARG A 64 14.56 -4.90 -9.96
C ARG A 64 14.42 -6.27 -10.61
N TRP A 65 13.49 -7.11 -10.13
CA TRP A 65 13.15 -8.39 -10.77
C TRP A 65 12.68 -8.19 -12.22
N PHE A 66 11.87 -7.15 -12.46
CA PHE A 66 11.41 -6.80 -13.81
C PHE A 66 12.51 -6.14 -14.66
N GLY A 67 13.69 -5.85 -14.08
CA GLY A 67 14.87 -5.29 -14.75
C GLY A 67 14.76 -3.79 -15.02
N ILE A 68 14.13 -3.04 -14.12
CA ILE A 68 13.99 -1.58 -14.23
C ILE A 68 15.33 -0.90 -13.93
N GLY A 69 15.70 0.07 -14.77
CA GLY A 69 16.97 0.80 -14.70
C GLY A 69 16.92 2.21 -15.30
N PRO A 70 18.09 2.86 -15.52
CA PRO A 70 18.21 4.29 -15.84
C PRO A 70 17.50 4.75 -17.14
N ASP A 71 17.30 3.84 -18.11
CA ASP A 71 16.67 4.15 -19.38
C ASP A 71 15.13 4.00 -19.37
N ASP A 72 14.60 3.51 -18.27
CA ASP A 72 13.19 3.19 -18.11
C ASP A 72 12.42 4.31 -17.42
N GLU A 73 11.11 4.40 -17.72
CA GLU A 73 10.16 5.29 -17.06
C GLU A 73 9.15 4.46 -16.27
N VAL A 74 8.85 4.94 -15.04
CA VAL A 74 7.81 4.38 -14.18
C VAL A 74 6.80 5.45 -13.84
N ILE A 75 5.52 5.18 -14.11
CA ILE A 75 4.41 6.10 -13.85
C ILE A 75 3.87 5.88 -12.43
N VAL A 76 3.74 6.98 -11.66
CA VAL A 76 3.30 6.99 -10.26
C VAL A 76 2.33 8.16 -10.06
N PRO A 77 1.27 8.05 -9.22
CA PRO A 77 0.42 9.19 -8.91
C PRO A 77 1.17 10.26 -8.10
N ALA A 78 0.89 11.53 -8.37
CA ALA A 78 1.49 12.66 -7.63
C ALA A 78 1.02 12.73 -6.17
N TYR A 79 -0.10 12.10 -5.85
CA TYR A 79 -0.70 12.02 -4.52
C TYR A 79 -0.51 10.63 -3.93
N THR A 80 0.57 10.42 -3.23
CA THR A 80 0.91 9.16 -2.56
C THR A 80 1.95 9.39 -1.47
N TYR A 81 2.22 8.35 -0.69
CA TYR A 81 3.38 8.34 0.21
C TYR A 81 4.69 8.25 -0.60
N THR A 82 5.75 8.86 -0.07
CA THR A 82 7.04 9.00 -0.78
C THR A 82 7.65 7.65 -1.21
N ALA A 83 7.42 6.57 -0.45
CA ALA A 83 7.99 5.25 -0.75
C ALA A 83 7.66 4.75 -2.17
N THR A 84 6.44 5.03 -2.68
CA THR A 84 6.01 4.62 -4.03
C THR A 84 6.91 5.22 -5.12
N ALA A 85 7.36 6.46 -4.94
CA ALA A 85 8.23 7.15 -5.88
C ALA A 85 9.72 6.90 -5.61
N GLU A 86 10.12 6.77 -4.33
CA GLU A 86 11.51 6.52 -3.95
C GLU A 86 12.06 5.22 -4.53
N VAL A 87 11.26 4.14 -4.55
CA VAL A 87 11.70 2.85 -5.12
C VAL A 87 12.02 2.94 -6.62
N VAL A 88 11.37 3.84 -7.34
CA VAL A 88 11.66 4.14 -8.75
C VAL A 88 13.04 4.80 -8.86
N LEU A 89 13.28 5.81 -8.03
CA LEU A 89 14.54 6.55 -7.99
C LEU A 89 15.71 5.66 -7.51
N HIS A 90 15.48 4.75 -6.56
CA HIS A 90 16.47 3.76 -6.11
C HIS A 90 16.88 2.81 -7.23
N CYS A 91 16.00 2.49 -8.18
CA CYS A 91 16.34 1.72 -9.37
C CYS A 91 17.10 2.54 -10.43
N GLY A 92 17.26 3.85 -10.23
CA GLY A 92 17.85 4.78 -11.19
C GLY A 92 16.92 5.13 -12.35
N ALA A 93 15.69 4.66 -12.34
CA ALA A 93 14.69 4.92 -13.39
C ALA A 93 14.13 6.34 -13.32
N LYS A 94 13.59 6.82 -14.42
CA LYS A 94 12.92 8.10 -14.48
C LYS A 94 11.52 7.99 -13.86
N LEU A 95 11.29 8.76 -12.80
CA LEU A 95 9.98 8.95 -12.20
C LEU A 95 9.10 9.81 -13.10
N VAL A 96 7.90 9.33 -13.44
CA VAL A 96 6.88 10.08 -14.19
C VAL A 96 5.66 10.21 -13.29
N LEU A 97 5.41 11.42 -12.76
CA LEU A 97 4.23 11.68 -11.95
C LEU A 97 3.03 12.02 -12.83
N VAL A 98 1.85 11.52 -12.45
CA VAL A 98 0.56 11.86 -13.05
C VAL A 98 -0.42 12.32 -12.00
N ASP A 99 -1.41 13.13 -12.39
CA ASP A 99 -2.44 13.62 -11.47
C ASP A 99 -3.38 12.49 -11.03
N VAL A 100 -4.23 12.78 -10.06
CA VAL A 100 -5.21 11.85 -9.49
C VAL A 100 -6.63 12.30 -9.83
N ASN A 101 -7.59 11.37 -9.73
CA ASN A 101 -9.01 11.64 -9.86
C ASN A 101 -9.61 12.16 -8.52
N ASP A 102 -10.92 12.35 -8.50
CA ASP A 102 -11.66 12.86 -7.34
C ASP A 102 -11.68 11.92 -6.13
N ASP A 103 -11.36 10.65 -6.31
CA ASP A 103 -11.22 9.64 -5.24
C ASP A 103 -9.76 9.45 -4.78
N LEU A 104 -8.85 10.36 -5.17
CA LEU A 104 -7.41 10.32 -4.87
C LEU A 104 -6.66 9.17 -5.58
N LEU A 105 -7.30 8.42 -6.45
CA LEU A 105 -6.71 7.33 -7.21
C LEU A 105 -6.01 7.86 -8.46
N ILE A 106 -5.04 7.12 -8.98
CA ILE A 106 -4.36 7.47 -10.24
C ILE A 106 -5.37 7.71 -11.37
N ASP A 107 -5.22 8.81 -12.10
CA ASP A 107 -6.08 9.15 -13.23
C ASP A 107 -5.61 8.40 -14.48
N VAL A 108 -6.44 7.47 -14.99
CA VAL A 108 -6.09 6.60 -16.13
C VAL A 108 -5.91 7.38 -17.42
N ASP A 109 -6.64 8.47 -17.64
CA ASP A 109 -6.44 9.34 -18.80
C ASP A 109 -5.10 10.06 -18.76
N LYS A 110 -4.66 10.47 -17.56
CA LYS A 110 -3.32 11.05 -17.34
C LYS A 110 -2.22 10.01 -17.52
N VAL A 111 -2.46 8.77 -17.09
CA VAL A 111 -1.55 7.64 -17.37
C VAL A 111 -1.40 7.46 -18.89
N ARG A 112 -2.50 7.40 -19.63
CA ARG A 112 -2.49 7.27 -21.11
C ARG A 112 -1.63 8.34 -21.77
N GLN A 113 -1.78 9.58 -21.34
CA GLN A 113 -1.03 10.72 -21.89
C GLN A 113 0.47 10.67 -21.58
N ALA A 114 0.83 10.02 -20.45
CA ALA A 114 2.21 9.93 -19.99
C ALA A 114 2.99 8.73 -20.54
N ILE A 115 2.31 7.73 -21.15
CA ILE A 115 2.97 6.55 -21.69
C ILE A 115 3.88 6.91 -22.86
N THR A 116 5.12 6.42 -22.81
CA THR A 116 6.13 6.53 -23.88
C THR A 116 6.73 5.16 -24.19
N PRO A 117 7.56 5.00 -25.23
CA PRO A 117 8.30 3.75 -25.47
C PRO A 117 9.23 3.32 -24.33
N LYS A 118 9.57 4.23 -23.39
CA LYS A 118 10.40 3.96 -22.21
C LYS A 118 9.59 3.52 -20.99
N THR A 119 8.27 3.67 -21.01
CA THR A 119 7.39 3.28 -19.90
C THR A 119 7.39 1.76 -19.75
N LYS A 120 7.81 1.27 -18.57
CA LYS A 120 7.89 -0.15 -18.25
C LYS A 120 6.91 -0.59 -17.17
N VAL A 121 6.61 0.30 -16.23
CA VAL A 121 5.76 0.00 -15.06
C VAL A 121 4.82 1.16 -14.80
N ILE A 122 3.61 0.83 -14.39
CA ILE A 122 2.67 1.75 -13.73
C ILE A 122 2.50 1.25 -12.31
N ILE A 123 2.64 2.16 -11.32
CA ILE A 123 2.40 1.86 -9.91
C ILE A 123 1.12 2.58 -9.45
N PRO A 124 -0.08 1.99 -9.67
CA PRO A 124 -1.30 2.50 -9.04
C PRO A 124 -1.22 2.31 -7.53
N VAL A 125 -1.78 3.26 -6.78
CA VAL A 125 -1.78 3.23 -5.31
C VAL A 125 -3.22 3.11 -4.81
N ASP A 126 -3.52 2.06 -4.05
CA ASP A 126 -4.80 1.85 -3.38
C ASP A 126 -4.90 2.75 -2.15
N ILE A 127 -4.82 4.06 -2.40
CA ILE A 127 -4.71 5.05 -1.35
C ILE A 127 -5.90 4.96 -0.39
N VAL A 128 -5.66 5.15 0.89
CA VAL A 128 -6.64 5.10 1.99
C VAL A 128 -7.46 3.81 2.06
N GLY A 129 -7.10 2.81 1.25
CA GLY A 129 -7.70 1.48 1.24
C GLY A 129 -8.76 1.26 0.15
N LEU A 130 -9.00 2.24 -0.73
CA LEU A 130 -9.89 2.06 -1.89
C LEU A 130 -9.08 1.53 -3.09
N PRO A 131 -9.49 0.42 -3.73
CA PRO A 131 -8.80 -0.10 -4.91
C PRO A 131 -8.85 0.86 -6.10
N CYS A 132 -7.75 0.92 -6.87
CA CYS A 132 -7.72 1.61 -8.16
C CYS A 132 -8.68 0.95 -9.17
N ASP A 133 -8.90 1.58 -10.32
CA ASP A 133 -9.68 1.05 -11.44
C ASP A 133 -8.82 0.09 -12.27
N TYR A 134 -8.49 -1.06 -11.67
CA TYR A 134 -7.56 -2.02 -12.25
C TYR A 134 -7.97 -2.54 -13.62
N GLN A 135 -9.28 -2.72 -13.87
CA GLN A 135 -9.74 -3.17 -15.19
C GLN A 135 -9.40 -2.13 -16.27
N GLU A 136 -9.64 -0.84 -16.00
CA GLU A 136 -9.31 0.23 -16.94
C GLU A 136 -7.81 0.34 -17.19
N ILE A 137 -6.98 0.18 -16.13
CA ILE A 137 -5.52 0.19 -16.25
C ILE A 137 -5.04 -1.02 -17.06
N LEU A 138 -5.59 -2.21 -16.80
CA LEU A 138 -5.26 -3.43 -17.54
C LEU A 138 -5.71 -3.35 -19.01
N ASP A 139 -6.89 -2.80 -19.27
CA ASP A 139 -7.38 -2.59 -20.63
C ASP A 139 -6.47 -1.62 -21.38
N LEU A 140 -6.08 -0.51 -20.75
CA LEU A 140 -5.15 0.46 -21.32
C LEU A 140 -3.82 -0.18 -21.74
N VAL A 141 -3.15 -0.93 -20.84
CA VAL A 141 -1.84 -1.52 -21.15
C VAL A 141 -1.93 -2.68 -22.16
N ASN A 142 -3.14 -3.23 -22.38
CA ASN A 142 -3.40 -4.24 -23.38
C ASN A 142 -3.88 -3.70 -24.75
N GLU A 143 -4.15 -2.41 -24.87
CA GLU A 143 -4.51 -1.81 -26.15
C GLU A 143 -3.40 -2.04 -27.20
N PRO A 144 -3.76 -2.42 -28.44
CA PRO A 144 -2.76 -2.70 -29.49
C PRO A 144 -1.76 -1.57 -29.72
N GLU A 145 -2.20 -0.33 -29.65
CA GLU A 145 -1.35 0.85 -29.86
C GLU A 145 -0.36 1.06 -28.69
N ILE A 146 -0.80 0.83 -27.45
CA ILE A 146 0.05 0.91 -26.25
C ILE A 146 1.06 -0.24 -26.25
N ARG A 147 0.62 -1.48 -26.56
CA ARG A 147 1.53 -2.63 -26.67
C ARG A 147 2.60 -2.44 -27.75
N LYS A 148 2.29 -1.78 -28.86
CA LYS A 148 3.27 -1.46 -29.92
C LYS A 148 4.35 -0.47 -29.44
N LEU A 149 4.06 0.38 -28.46
CA LEU A 149 5.05 1.29 -27.86
C LEU A 149 6.04 0.56 -26.97
N PHE A 150 5.60 -0.49 -26.29
CA PHE A 150 6.42 -1.23 -25.32
C PHE A 150 7.67 -1.84 -25.99
N ARG A 151 8.84 -1.61 -25.40
CA ARG A 151 10.13 -2.09 -25.89
C ARG A 151 10.78 -2.91 -24.78
N PRO A 152 10.65 -4.26 -24.80
CA PRO A 152 11.26 -5.11 -23.78
C PRO A 152 12.78 -5.01 -23.84
N ALA A 153 13.43 -4.93 -22.67
CA ALA A 153 14.88 -4.87 -22.51
C ALA A 153 15.48 -6.20 -22.00
N ASN A 154 14.63 -7.15 -21.60
CA ASN A 154 15.04 -8.45 -21.06
C ASN A 154 13.95 -9.51 -21.29
N ASP A 155 14.25 -10.77 -20.94
CA ASP A 155 13.34 -11.90 -21.15
C ASP A 155 12.07 -11.79 -20.30
N CYS A 156 12.14 -11.28 -19.07
CA CYS A 156 10.98 -11.07 -18.20
C CYS A 156 9.99 -10.08 -18.84
N GLN A 157 10.47 -8.95 -19.32
CA GLN A 157 9.67 -7.95 -20.02
C GLN A 157 9.13 -8.50 -21.36
N SER A 158 9.92 -9.29 -22.08
CA SER A 158 9.49 -9.95 -23.32
C SER A 158 8.37 -10.96 -23.08
N THR A 159 8.46 -11.72 -21.99
CA THR A 159 7.44 -12.71 -21.58
C THR A 159 6.13 -12.04 -21.23
N LEU A 160 6.15 -10.90 -20.53
CA LEU A 160 4.93 -10.14 -20.23
C LEU A 160 4.38 -9.44 -21.49
N GLY A 161 5.25 -8.92 -22.35
CA GLY A 161 4.93 -8.28 -23.63
C GLY A 161 4.13 -6.98 -23.52
N ARG A 162 4.11 -6.35 -22.34
CA ARG A 162 3.42 -5.08 -22.05
C ARG A 162 3.98 -4.41 -20.79
N ILE A 163 3.48 -3.22 -20.50
CA ILE A 163 3.75 -2.49 -19.25
C ILE A 163 3.26 -3.33 -18.06
N LEU A 164 4.10 -3.47 -17.03
CA LEU A 164 3.77 -4.15 -15.77
C LEU A 164 2.88 -3.26 -14.90
N ILE A 165 1.86 -3.85 -14.27
CA ILE A 165 1.07 -3.21 -13.22
C ILE A 165 1.56 -3.70 -11.87
N LEU A 166 2.26 -2.82 -11.14
CA LEU A 166 2.76 -3.06 -9.78
C LEU A 166 1.90 -2.24 -8.80
N ALA A 167 0.92 -2.88 -8.16
CA ALA A 167 0.05 -2.19 -7.22
C ALA A 167 0.77 -1.90 -5.90
N ASP A 168 0.83 -0.63 -5.50
CA ASP A 168 1.09 -0.25 -4.11
C ASP A 168 -0.21 -0.44 -3.32
N ALA A 169 -0.37 -1.64 -2.79
CA ALA A 169 -1.51 -2.09 -2.01
C ALA A 169 -1.30 -1.88 -0.49
N ALA A 170 -0.38 -0.98 -0.09
CA ALA A 170 0.01 -0.77 1.30
C ALA A 170 -1.16 -0.45 2.24
N HIS A 171 -2.29 0.03 1.72
CA HIS A 171 -3.48 0.36 2.48
C HIS A 171 -4.65 -0.62 2.25
N SER A 172 -4.55 -1.57 1.31
CA SER A 172 -5.73 -2.25 0.78
C SER A 172 -5.84 -3.73 1.13
N LEU A 173 -5.06 -4.27 2.08
CA LEU A 173 -5.33 -5.62 2.58
C LEU A 173 -6.79 -5.70 3.07
N GLY A 174 -7.56 -6.69 2.57
CA GLY A 174 -8.99 -6.85 2.87
C GLY A 174 -9.92 -5.99 2.02
N ALA A 175 -9.40 -5.21 1.08
CA ALA A 175 -10.20 -4.55 0.07
C ALA A 175 -10.50 -5.50 -1.11
N TYR A 176 -11.60 -5.21 -1.81
CA TYR A 176 -12.06 -5.99 -2.96
C TYR A 176 -12.28 -5.11 -4.18
N TYR A 177 -11.88 -5.64 -5.32
CA TYR A 177 -12.20 -5.10 -6.64
C TYR A 177 -12.85 -6.18 -7.50
N GLN A 178 -14.10 -5.94 -7.97
CA GLN A 178 -14.89 -6.92 -8.75
C GLN A 178 -14.93 -8.32 -8.12
N GLY A 179 -15.08 -8.38 -6.78
CA GLY A 179 -15.16 -9.63 -6.02
C GLY A 179 -13.83 -10.34 -5.77
N LYS A 180 -12.69 -9.78 -6.20
CA LYS A 180 -11.34 -10.30 -5.93
C LYS A 180 -10.64 -9.46 -4.89
N HIS A 181 -9.83 -10.09 -4.04
CA HIS A 181 -8.90 -9.36 -3.15
C HIS A 181 -7.86 -8.54 -3.92
N THR A 182 -7.45 -7.40 -3.39
CA THR A 182 -6.46 -6.51 -4.01
C THR A 182 -5.10 -7.17 -4.27
N GLY A 183 -4.75 -8.23 -3.55
CA GLY A 183 -3.59 -9.07 -3.85
C GLY A 183 -3.66 -9.83 -5.19
N ALA A 184 -4.88 -9.95 -5.79
CA ALA A 184 -5.16 -10.76 -6.98
C ALA A 184 -5.70 -9.93 -8.17
N VAL A 185 -5.47 -8.60 -8.19
CA VAL A 185 -6.06 -7.71 -9.22
C VAL A 185 -5.04 -7.07 -10.16
N ALA A 186 -3.80 -6.88 -9.73
CA ALA A 186 -2.67 -6.42 -10.54
C ALA A 186 -1.74 -7.59 -10.90
N ASP A 187 -0.71 -7.36 -11.70
CA ASP A 187 0.31 -8.38 -11.98
C ASP A 187 1.11 -8.73 -10.72
N ILE A 188 1.51 -7.70 -9.98
CA ILE A 188 2.13 -7.80 -8.65
C ILE A 188 1.45 -6.78 -7.75
N SER A 189 1.07 -7.19 -6.54
CA SER A 189 0.57 -6.29 -5.50
C SER A 189 1.47 -6.36 -4.27
N VAL A 190 1.74 -5.23 -3.62
CA VAL A 190 2.61 -5.20 -2.44
C VAL A 190 1.87 -4.60 -1.26
N PHE A 191 1.65 -5.42 -0.22
CA PHE A 191 1.05 -5.01 1.05
C PHE A 191 2.10 -4.48 2.03
N SER A 192 1.68 -3.57 2.90
CA SER A 192 2.44 -3.09 4.05
C SER A 192 1.83 -3.61 5.36
N PHE A 193 2.71 -4.02 6.27
CA PHE A 193 2.37 -4.42 7.64
C PHE A 193 3.06 -3.53 8.68
N HIS A 194 3.37 -2.27 8.31
CA HIS A 194 3.86 -1.25 9.24
C HIS A 194 2.88 -1.04 10.41
N ALA A 195 3.36 -0.55 11.55
CA ALA A 195 2.62 -0.43 12.81
C ALA A 195 1.24 0.25 12.72
N VAL A 196 1.04 1.18 11.78
CA VAL A 196 -0.23 1.90 11.62
C VAL A 196 -1.21 1.24 10.65
N LYS A 197 -0.81 0.14 9.99
CA LYS A 197 -1.66 -0.54 8.99
C LYS A 197 -2.77 -1.36 9.66
N ASN A 198 -3.76 -1.76 8.88
CA ASN A 198 -4.91 -2.52 9.37
C ASN A 198 -4.51 -3.87 9.98
N LEU A 199 -3.52 -4.53 9.38
CA LEU A 199 -2.81 -5.67 9.92
C LEU A 199 -1.36 -5.25 10.12
N THR A 200 -0.79 -5.48 11.30
CA THR A 200 0.59 -5.10 11.59
C THR A 200 1.47 -6.27 12.00
N THR A 201 2.74 -6.17 11.60
CA THR A 201 3.85 -7.01 12.09
C THR A 201 4.95 -6.15 12.71
N ALA A 202 4.61 -4.96 13.23
CA ALA A 202 5.46 -3.83 13.57
C ALA A 202 6.11 -3.21 12.32
N GLU A 203 6.98 -3.94 11.64
CA GLU A 203 7.50 -3.69 10.31
C GLU A 203 7.32 -4.95 9.46
N GLY A 204 6.92 -4.78 8.21
CA GLY A 204 6.72 -5.88 7.29
C GLY A 204 6.03 -5.48 5.99
N GLY A 205 6.01 -6.42 5.07
CA GLY A 205 5.30 -6.33 3.80
C GLY A 205 5.16 -7.70 3.15
N ALA A 206 4.37 -7.78 2.09
CA ALA A 206 4.20 -8.99 1.30
C ALA A 206 4.06 -8.68 -0.18
N ILE A 207 4.74 -9.45 -1.02
CA ILE A 207 4.67 -9.40 -2.48
C ILE A 207 3.71 -10.50 -2.92
N CYS A 208 2.58 -10.13 -3.51
CA CYS A 208 1.57 -11.02 -4.07
C CYS A 208 1.79 -11.18 -5.57
N LEU A 209 1.97 -12.42 -6.02
CA LEU A 209 2.26 -12.75 -7.42
C LEU A 209 1.00 -13.25 -8.13
N ASN A 210 0.47 -12.43 -9.04
CA ASN A 210 -0.70 -12.74 -9.87
C ASN A 210 -0.39 -12.53 -11.36
N LEU A 211 0.82 -12.92 -11.75
CA LEU A 211 1.30 -12.82 -13.13
C LEU A 211 0.58 -13.82 -14.05
N PRO A 212 0.54 -13.54 -15.38
CA PRO A 212 -0.02 -14.49 -16.35
C PRO A 212 0.63 -15.88 -16.27
N GLU A 213 -0.12 -16.92 -16.71
CA GLU A 213 0.34 -18.33 -16.69
C GLU A 213 1.63 -18.59 -17.49
N THR A 214 2.03 -17.68 -18.39
CA THR A 214 3.33 -17.72 -19.06
C THR A 214 4.50 -17.63 -18.11
N PHE A 215 4.26 -17.14 -16.88
CA PHE A 215 5.25 -17.08 -15.80
C PHE A 215 5.08 -18.29 -14.87
N HIS A 216 6.19 -18.99 -14.61
CA HIS A 216 6.22 -20.06 -13.61
C HIS A 216 6.31 -19.46 -12.21
N SER A 217 5.16 -19.23 -11.57
CA SER A 217 5.05 -18.47 -10.30
C SER A 217 5.92 -19.01 -9.16
N GLU A 218 6.17 -20.32 -9.09
CA GLU A 218 7.08 -20.92 -8.11
C GLU A 218 8.54 -20.51 -8.35
N SER A 219 8.97 -20.43 -9.62
CA SER A 219 10.31 -19.94 -9.96
C SER A 219 10.48 -18.47 -9.57
N ILE A 220 9.46 -17.65 -9.83
CA ILE A 220 9.48 -16.23 -9.48
C ILE A 220 9.49 -16.03 -7.96
N LYS A 221 8.70 -16.80 -7.20
CA LYS A 221 8.80 -16.78 -5.74
C LYS A 221 10.21 -17.09 -5.26
N LYS A 222 10.88 -18.08 -5.89
CA LYS A 222 12.26 -18.39 -5.57
C LYS A 222 13.21 -17.24 -5.91
N ASP A 223 12.97 -16.52 -7.00
CA ASP A 223 13.78 -15.34 -7.36
C ASP A 223 13.64 -14.25 -6.29
N PHE A 224 12.42 -13.94 -5.84
CA PHE A 224 12.19 -12.96 -4.77
C PHE A 224 12.82 -13.41 -3.45
N ASN A 225 12.69 -14.66 -3.06
CA ASN A 225 13.35 -15.22 -1.88
C ASN A 225 14.88 -15.08 -1.97
N THR A 226 15.46 -15.38 -3.14
CA THR A 226 16.89 -15.24 -3.40
C THR A 226 17.32 -13.77 -3.31
N LEU A 227 16.59 -12.85 -3.96
CA LEU A 227 16.88 -11.42 -3.94
C LEU A 227 16.78 -10.84 -2.53
N SER A 228 15.79 -11.25 -1.74
CA SER A 228 15.59 -10.77 -0.36
C SER A 228 16.64 -11.25 0.63
N LEU A 229 17.46 -12.25 0.25
CA LEU A 229 18.49 -12.92 1.07
C LEU A 229 19.89 -12.86 0.45
N HIS A 230 20.38 -11.70 0.05
CA HIS A 230 21.72 -11.48 -0.49
C HIS A 230 22.02 -12.27 -1.79
N GLY A 231 21.02 -12.67 -2.54
CA GLY A 231 21.22 -13.50 -3.74
C GLY A 231 21.61 -14.95 -3.44
N GLN A 232 21.40 -15.44 -2.21
CA GLN A 232 21.76 -16.78 -1.79
C GLN A 232 20.75 -17.82 -2.26
N THR A 233 21.25 -18.96 -2.75
CA THR A 233 20.42 -20.09 -3.22
C THR A 233 19.76 -20.90 -2.11
N LYS A 234 20.14 -20.67 -0.84
CA LYS A 234 19.59 -21.36 0.34
C LYS A 234 19.37 -20.39 1.49
N ASP A 235 18.19 -20.44 2.08
CA ASP A 235 17.87 -19.74 3.32
C ASP A 235 18.44 -20.44 4.57
N ALA A 236 18.28 -19.81 5.76
CA ALA A 236 18.77 -20.37 7.02
C ALA A 236 18.06 -21.68 7.35
N PHE A 237 16.77 -21.82 7.05
CA PHE A 237 15.98 -23.02 7.34
C PHE A 237 16.46 -24.22 6.51
N THR A 238 16.79 -24.01 5.25
CA THR A 238 17.32 -25.07 4.37
C THR A 238 18.72 -25.50 4.78
N LYS A 239 19.54 -24.58 5.33
CA LYS A 239 20.93 -24.86 5.76
C LYS A 239 21.03 -25.73 7.02
N THR A 240 19.97 -25.88 7.81
CA THR A 240 20.01 -26.72 9.04
C THR A 240 20.07 -28.22 8.79
N LYS A 241 19.79 -28.69 7.57
CA LYS A 241 19.93 -30.10 7.23
C LYS A 241 21.39 -30.48 7.22
N ALA A 242 21.70 -31.65 7.81
CA ALA A 242 23.08 -32.17 7.86
C ALA A 242 23.72 -32.21 6.45
N GLY A 243 24.90 -31.62 6.29
CA GLY A 243 25.60 -31.52 5.01
C GLY A 243 25.14 -30.40 4.07
N ALA A 244 24.15 -29.61 4.45
CA ALA A 244 23.55 -28.55 3.58
C ALA A 244 24.29 -27.19 3.64
N TRP A 245 25.53 -27.14 4.17
CA TRP A 245 26.28 -25.89 4.35
C TRP A 245 26.65 -25.18 3.04
N ARG A 246 26.80 -25.93 1.94
CA ARG A 246 27.15 -25.34 0.63
C ARG A 246 25.98 -24.55 0.07
N TYR A 247 26.23 -23.31 -0.29
CA TYR A 247 25.31 -22.41 -1.00
C TYR A 247 26.12 -21.63 -2.06
N ASP A 248 25.41 -21.00 -2.96
CA ASP A 248 25.95 -20.06 -3.94
C ASP A 248 25.26 -18.70 -3.79
N VAL A 249 25.93 -17.64 -4.25
CA VAL A 249 25.39 -16.29 -4.43
C VAL A 249 25.26 -16.08 -5.93
N CYS A 250 24.08 -16.36 -6.48
CA CYS A 250 23.84 -16.35 -7.93
C CYS A 250 23.51 -14.96 -8.49
N THR A 251 23.22 -13.98 -7.62
CA THR A 251 22.99 -12.58 -7.99
C THR A 251 23.29 -11.65 -6.82
N ILE A 252 23.44 -10.36 -7.10
CA ILE A 252 23.56 -9.37 -6.03
C ILE A 252 22.14 -9.05 -5.51
N GLY A 253 21.88 -9.44 -4.28
CA GLY A 253 20.59 -9.26 -3.62
C GLY A 253 20.65 -8.32 -2.43
N TYR A 254 19.58 -8.30 -1.66
CA TYR A 254 19.34 -7.42 -0.52
C TYR A 254 19.17 -8.24 0.77
N LYS A 255 19.13 -7.57 1.91
CA LYS A 255 18.74 -8.17 3.18
C LYS A 255 17.45 -7.54 3.66
N CYS A 256 16.31 -8.07 3.17
CA CYS A 256 14.98 -7.53 3.44
C CYS A 256 13.90 -8.61 3.65
N ASN A 257 14.31 -9.81 4.02
CA ASN A 257 13.40 -10.90 4.41
C ASN A 257 12.65 -10.60 5.71
N MET A 258 11.43 -11.13 5.84
CA MET A 258 10.67 -11.07 7.09
C MET A 258 11.24 -12.04 8.13
N THR A 259 11.10 -11.73 9.42
CA THR A 259 11.46 -12.59 10.56
C THR A 259 10.26 -13.38 11.07
N ASP A 260 10.50 -14.54 11.70
CA ASP A 260 9.42 -15.32 12.34
C ASP A 260 8.78 -14.57 13.52
N VAL A 261 9.51 -13.66 14.16
CA VAL A 261 8.97 -12.80 15.22
C VAL A 261 7.91 -11.85 14.65
N ALA A 262 8.17 -11.23 13.49
CA ALA A 262 7.19 -10.40 12.80
C ALA A 262 6.02 -11.22 12.24
N ALA A 263 6.31 -12.37 11.61
CA ALA A 263 5.29 -13.25 11.08
C ALA A 263 4.35 -13.80 12.16
N ALA A 264 4.81 -14.00 13.40
CA ALA A 264 3.99 -14.40 14.54
C ALA A 264 2.84 -13.42 14.79
N MET A 265 3.12 -12.12 14.80
CA MET A 265 2.09 -11.08 14.90
C MET A 265 1.09 -11.16 13.73
N GLY A 266 1.62 -11.26 12.50
CA GLY A 266 0.82 -11.32 11.28
C GLY A 266 -0.14 -12.52 11.23
N LEU A 267 0.28 -13.69 11.73
CA LEU A 267 -0.56 -14.90 11.80
C LEU A 267 -1.78 -14.69 12.70
N VAL A 268 -1.61 -14.10 13.88
CA VAL A 268 -2.70 -13.80 14.81
C VAL A 268 -3.65 -12.77 14.21
N GLU A 269 -3.11 -11.68 13.66
CA GLU A 269 -3.90 -10.62 13.04
C GLU A 269 -4.71 -11.14 11.84
N LEU A 270 -4.09 -11.92 10.95
CA LEU A 270 -4.75 -12.46 9.76
C LEU A 270 -5.88 -13.44 10.12
N ALA A 271 -5.67 -14.28 11.15
CA ALA A 271 -6.67 -15.25 11.58
C ALA A 271 -8.01 -14.62 12.02
N ARG A 272 -7.99 -13.38 12.50
CA ARG A 272 -9.19 -12.63 12.94
C ARG A 272 -9.59 -11.48 12.03
N TYR A 273 -8.92 -11.32 10.88
CA TYR A 273 -8.99 -10.10 10.08
C TYR A 273 -10.40 -9.78 9.60
N ASP A 274 -11.04 -10.69 8.85
CA ASP A 274 -12.37 -10.49 8.25
C ASP A 274 -13.51 -10.50 9.28
N GLN A 275 -13.36 -11.28 10.35
CA GLN A 275 -14.43 -11.45 11.34
C GLN A 275 -14.40 -10.39 12.44
N ASN A 276 -13.27 -9.72 12.64
CA ASN A 276 -13.08 -8.82 13.75
C ASN A 276 -12.51 -7.45 13.32
N ILE A 277 -11.36 -7.42 12.65
CA ILE A 277 -10.66 -6.16 12.36
C ILE A 277 -11.43 -5.31 11.33
N LEU A 278 -11.75 -5.87 10.17
CA LEU A 278 -12.48 -5.14 9.12
C LEU A 278 -13.87 -4.66 9.56
N PRO A 279 -14.71 -5.47 10.24
CA PRO A 279 -16.02 -5.01 10.70
C PRO A 279 -15.95 -3.83 11.69
N LYS A 280 -14.97 -3.81 12.60
CA LYS A 280 -14.77 -2.68 13.51
C LYS A 280 -14.40 -1.40 12.78
N ARG A 281 -13.50 -1.47 11.80
CA ARG A 281 -13.11 -0.33 10.97
C ARG A 281 -14.27 0.16 10.11
N LYS A 282 -15.03 -0.77 9.50
CA LYS A 282 -16.24 -0.44 8.73
C LYS A 282 -17.26 0.31 9.58
N ARG A 283 -17.52 -0.14 10.81
CA ARG A 283 -18.44 0.55 11.75
C ARG A 283 -18.07 2.02 11.94
N ILE A 284 -16.76 2.32 12.09
CA ILE A 284 -16.27 3.69 12.24
C ILE A 284 -16.53 4.50 10.96
N PHE A 285 -16.24 3.91 9.78
CA PHE A 285 -16.52 4.54 8.48
C PHE A 285 -18.00 4.85 8.30
N ASP A 286 -18.88 3.89 8.64
CA ASP A 286 -20.34 4.07 8.55
C ASP A 286 -20.83 5.19 9.47
N ALA A 287 -20.29 5.28 10.71
CA ALA A 287 -20.63 6.35 11.66
C ALA A 287 -20.19 7.74 11.14
N TYR A 288 -18.99 7.87 10.62
CA TYR A 288 -18.52 9.12 10.02
C TYR A 288 -19.33 9.47 8.77
N ASN A 289 -19.60 8.49 7.90
CA ASN A 289 -20.43 8.72 6.71
C ASN A 289 -21.83 9.23 7.11
N GLN A 290 -22.47 8.59 8.08
CA GLN A 290 -23.79 9.03 8.58
C GLN A 290 -23.76 10.46 9.13
N ALA A 291 -22.65 10.85 9.80
CA ALA A 291 -22.52 12.17 10.42
C ALA A 291 -22.27 13.30 9.41
N PHE A 292 -21.60 13.01 8.27
CA PHE A 292 -21.08 14.04 7.36
C PHE A 292 -21.69 14.02 5.96
N ALA A 293 -22.23 12.90 5.45
CA ALA A 293 -22.67 12.79 4.05
C ALA A 293 -23.79 13.76 3.64
N ASN A 294 -24.64 14.17 4.58
CA ASN A 294 -25.74 15.11 4.33
C ASN A 294 -25.44 16.56 4.75
N ASP A 295 -24.22 16.85 5.19
CA ASP A 295 -23.78 18.20 5.54
C ASP A 295 -23.00 18.80 4.37
N PRO A 296 -23.49 19.86 3.72
CA PRO A 296 -22.88 20.42 2.50
C PRO A 296 -21.46 20.98 2.72
N ARG A 297 -21.04 21.18 3.96
CA ARG A 297 -19.68 21.59 4.29
C ARG A 297 -18.65 20.50 4.04
N PHE A 298 -19.10 19.22 3.94
CA PHE A 298 -18.21 18.07 3.86
C PHE A 298 -18.43 17.25 2.59
N ARG A 299 -17.36 16.62 2.14
CA ARG A 299 -17.35 15.54 1.16
C ARG A 299 -16.69 14.30 1.78
N VAL A 300 -17.48 13.26 1.98
CA VAL A 300 -17.01 11.97 2.50
C VAL A 300 -16.23 11.20 1.43
N PRO A 301 -15.26 10.34 1.82
CA PRO A 301 -14.57 9.48 0.85
C PRO A 301 -15.52 8.42 0.28
N THR A 302 -15.28 8.03 -0.97
CA THR A 302 -15.84 6.80 -1.53
C THR A 302 -15.17 5.60 -0.86
N TYR A 303 -15.96 4.65 -0.33
CA TYR A 303 -15.41 3.45 0.30
C TYR A 303 -16.14 2.15 -0.10
N VAL A 304 -17.29 2.25 -0.74
CA VAL A 304 -18.04 1.14 -1.34
C VAL A 304 -18.69 1.62 -2.63
N THR A 305 -18.53 0.84 -3.70
CA THR A 305 -19.23 0.99 -4.98
C THR A 305 -19.73 -0.39 -5.43
N PRO A 306 -20.47 -0.52 -6.54
CA PRO A 306 -20.85 -1.83 -7.07
C PRO A 306 -19.67 -2.76 -7.38
N THR A 307 -18.48 -2.20 -7.66
CA THR A 307 -17.27 -2.95 -8.05
C THR A 307 -16.14 -2.90 -7.05
N LYS A 308 -16.21 -2.01 -6.03
CA LYS A 308 -15.12 -1.78 -5.07
C LYS A 308 -15.63 -1.84 -3.64
N GLN A 309 -14.82 -2.43 -2.77
CA GLN A 309 -14.97 -2.34 -1.33
C GLN A 309 -13.61 -1.98 -0.73
N SER A 310 -13.59 -0.90 0.06
CA SER A 310 -12.39 -0.44 0.78
C SER A 310 -12.00 -1.40 1.91
N SER A 311 -10.72 -1.39 2.29
CA SER A 311 -10.22 -1.96 3.55
C SER A 311 -10.52 -1.09 4.78
N TYR A 312 -11.13 0.08 4.60
CA TYR A 312 -11.45 1.03 5.68
C TYR A 312 -10.19 1.48 6.45
N HIS A 313 -9.11 1.82 5.71
CA HIS A 313 -7.83 2.15 6.34
C HIS A 313 -7.81 3.56 6.93
N VAL A 314 -8.07 4.59 6.14
CA VAL A 314 -8.11 6.00 6.56
C VAL A 314 -9.36 6.67 6.03
N PHE A 315 -10.09 7.39 6.89
CA PHE A 315 -11.24 8.18 6.50
C PHE A 315 -10.81 9.60 6.14
N THR A 316 -10.63 9.86 4.85
CA THR A 316 -10.20 11.17 4.30
C THR A 316 -11.41 12.07 4.07
N LEU A 317 -11.79 12.83 5.09
CA LEU A 317 -12.86 13.81 4.98
C LEU A 317 -12.37 15.09 4.31
N ARG A 318 -13.09 15.61 3.33
CA ARG A 318 -12.80 16.92 2.72
C ARG A 318 -13.77 17.95 3.23
N VAL A 319 -13.25 19.09 3.64
CA VAL A 319 -14.06 20.25 4.02
C VAL A 319 -14.18 21.16 2.78
N ASN A 320 -15.40 21.37 2.30
CA ASN A 320 -15.63 22.09 1.05
C ASN A 320 -15.33 23.58 1.19
N HIS A 321 -14.79 24.19 0.14
CA HIS A 321 -14.60 25.64 0.00
C HIS A 321 -13.66 26.27 1.05
N ILE A 322 -12.66 25.51 1.54
CA ILE A 322 -11.65 26.04 2.46
C ILE A 322 -10.27 26.14 1.77
N THR A 323 -9.41 26.97 2.34
CA THR A 323 -8.00 27.03 1.97
C THR A 323 -7.16 26.03 2.77
N GLU A 324 -5.92 25.79 2.35
CA GLU A 324 -4.95 24.96 3.08
C GLU A 324 -4.74 25.46 4.51
N GLU A 325 -4.60 26.80 4.70
CA GLU A 325 -4.41 27.42 6.00
C GLU A 325 -5.62 27.24 6.91
N GLN A 326 -6.83 27.32 6.36
CA GLN A 326 -8.07 27.05 7.13
C GLN A 326 -8.15 25.59 7.55
N ARG A 327 -7.76 24.64 6.66
CA ARG A 327 -7.68 23.22 6.98
C ARG A 327 -6.69 22.98 8.12
N ASP A 328 -5.50 23.59 8.06
CA ASP A 328 -4.47 23.45 9.09
C ASP A 328 -4.95 24.01 10.43
N LEU A 329 -5.65 25.14 10.43
CA LEU A 329 -6.24 25.71 11.64
C LEU A 329 -7.32 24.79 12.25
N ILE A 330 -8.14 24.12 11.42
CA ILE A 330 -9.11 23.14 11.90
C ILE A 330 -8.40 21.98 12.60
N ILE A 331 -7.31 21.45 12.02
CA ILE A 331 -6.52 20.37 12.61
C ILE A 331 -5.92 20.80 13.96
N VAL A 332 -5.38 22.03 14.06
CA VAL A 332 -4.88 22.58 15.32
C VAL A 332 -5.98 22.63 16.38
N LYS A 333 -7.17 23.15 16.03
CA LYS A 333 -8.33 23.19 16.95
C LYS A 333 -8.79 21.80 17.39
N MET A 334 -8.76 20.80 16.50
CA MET A 334 -9.04 19.42 16.88
C MET A 334 -8.03 18.91 17.90
N ALA A 335 -6.73 19.16 17.69
CA ALA A 335 -5.67 18.76 18.60
C ALA A 335 -5.79 19.44 19.98
N GLU A 336 -6.10 20.74 20.04
CA GLU A 336 -6.38 21.48 21.28
C GLU A 336 -7.54 20.88 22.08
N ASN A 337 -8.50 20.25 21.39
CA ASN A 337 -9.62 19.55 22.00
C ASN A 337 -9.37 18.03 22.20
N GLY A 338 -8.09 17.59 22.10
CA GLY A 338 -7.67 16.23 22.41
C GLY A 338 -7.98 15.20 21.33
N VAL A 339 -8.24 15.63 20.08
CA VAL A 339 -8.47 14.73 18.94
C VAL A 339 -7.32 14.88 17.95
N ALA A 340 -6.53 13.82 17.78
CA ALA A 340 -5.49 13.79 16.75
C ALA A 340 -6.10 13.60 15.36
N ALA A 341 -5.72 14.46 14.41
CA ALA A 341 -6.04 14.32 12.99
C ALA A 341 -4.74 14.40 12.17
N ASN A 342 -4.81 14.03 10.90
CA ASN A 342 -3.65 14.03 10.01
C ASN A 342 -4.07 14.42 8.59
N VAL A 343 -3.13 14.41 7.65
CA VAL A 343 -3.36 14.57 6.21
C VAL A 343 -2.65 13.43 5.47
N HIS A 344 -3.37 12.69 4.63
CA HIS A 344 -2.81 11.61 3.83
C HIS A 344 -3.06 11.86 2.33
N PHE A 345 -2.09 12.44 1.61
CA PHE A 345 -0.74 12.87 2.02
C PHE A 345 -0.46 14.29 1.50
N ILE A 346 0.70 14.88 1.85
CA ILE A 346 1.22 16.03 1.12
C ILE A 346 1.63 15.51 -0.27
N PRO A 347 1.12 16.09 -1.38
CA PRO A 347 1.50 15.68 -2.73
C PRO A 347 3.00 15.71 -2.94
N LEU A 348 3.57 14.72 -3.60
CA LEU A 348 5.02 14.59 -3.82
C LEU A 348 5.65 15.87 -4.40
N PRO A 349 5.05 16.56 -5.41
CA PRO A 349 5.61 17.80 -5.96
C PRO A 349 5.74 18.96 -4.96
N MET A 350 5.08 18.88 -3.79
CA MET A 350 5.20 19.90 -2.73
C MET A 350 6.37 19.64 -1.79
N LEU A 351 6.93 18.43 -1.77
CA LEU A 351 8.05 18.06 -0.91
C LEU A 351 9.38 18.50 -1.49
N THR A 352 10.33 18.91 -0.64
CA THR A 352 11.61 19.49 -1.04
C THR A 352 12.40 18.61 -2.00
N ALA A 353 12.47 17.29 -1.73
CA ALA A 353 13.19 16.35 -2.57
C ALA A 353 12.66 16.33 -4.01
N TYR A 354 11.33 16.32 -4.19
CA TYR A 354 10.70 16.27 -5.50
C TYR A 354 10.74 17.62 -6.22
N LYS A 355 10.63 18.75 -5.49
CA LYS A 355 10.87 20.08 -6.06
C LYS A 355 12.27 20.19 -6.65
N SER A 356 13.28 19.63 -5.97
CA SER A 356 14.67 19.64 -6.48
C SER A 356 14.86 18.77 -7.73
N LEU A 357 13.95 17.81 -8.00
CA LEU A 357 13.90 17.05 -9.24
C LEU A 357 13.13 17.76 -10.37
N GLY A 358 12.61 18.96 -10.12
CA GLY A 358 11.91 19.78 -11.12
C GLY A 358 10.39 19.61 -11.13
N PHE A 359 9.78 18.84 -10.21
CA PHE A 359 8.33 18.72 -10.15
C PHE A 359 7.68 19.96 -9.55
N ASN A 360 6.53 20.37 -10.12
CA ASN A 360 5.77 21.52 -9.68
C ASN A 360 4.32 21.09 -9.41
N ILE A 361 3.76 21.44 -8.24
CA ILE A 361 2.38 21.10 -7.87
C ILE A 361 1.33 21.68 -8.83
N GLN A 362 1.64 22.77 -9.52
CA GLN A 362 0.74 23.37 -10.52
C GLN A 362 0.42 22.45 -11.70
N ASP A 363 1.28 21.47 -11.98
CA ASP A 363 1.07 20.45 -13.01
C ASP A 363 0.08 19.35 -12.57
N TYR A 364 -0.30 19.32 -11.27
CA TYR A 364 -1.15 18.32 -10.64
C TYR A 364 -2.32 18.98 -9.87
N PRO A 365 -3.21 19.70 -10.57
CA PRO A 365 -4.22 20.53 -9.91
C PRO A 365 -5.24 19.75 -9.08
N ASN A 366 -5.57 18.51 -9.46
CA ASN A 366 -6.46 17.67 -8.66
C ASN A 366 -5.80 17.20 -7.37
N ALA A 367 -4.53 16.78 -7.43
CA ALA A 367 -3.77 16.39 -6.24
C ALA A 367 -3.73 17.54 -5.22
N TYR A 368 -3.45 18.79 -5.67
CA TYR A 368 -3.46 19.95 -4.78
C TYR A 368 -4.86 20.26 -4.24
N ARG A 369 -5.87 20.28 -5.09
CA ARG A 369 -7.24 20.59 -4.70
C ARG A 369 -7.77 19.64 -3.62
N GLN A 370 -7.46 18.34 -3.74
CA GLN A 370 -7.87 17.35 -2.76
C GLN A 370 -7.09 17.51 -1.44
N TYR A 371 -5.78 17.69 -1.54
CA TYR A 371 -4.89 17.90 -0.39
C TYR A 371 -5.28 19.14 0.43
N ALA A 372 -5.55 20.26 -0.22
CA ALA A 372 -5.79 21.53 0.46
C ALA A 372 -6.98 21.49 1.43
N CYS A 373 -7.94 20.60 1.20
CA CYS A 373 -9.17 20.52 2.01
C CYS A 373 -9.35 19.18 2.74
N GLU A 374 -8.38 18.26 2.67
CA GLU A 374 -8.46 16.92 3.26
C GLU A 374 -8.04 16.94 4.73
N ILE A 375 -8.82 16.28 5.57
CA ILE A 375 -8.53 15.96 6.98
C ILE A 375 -8.76 14.47 7.18
N SER A 376 -7.70 13.75 7.55
CA SER A 376 -7.78 12.34 7.89
C SER A 376 -8.24 12.17 9.33
N LEU A 377 -9.33 11.44 9.53
CA LEU A 377 -9.91 11.17 10.85
C LEU A 377 -9.38 9.88 11.47
N PRO A 378 -9.34 9.76 12.80
CA PRO A 378 -8.92 8.55 13.50
C PRO A 378 -9.74 7.33 13.11
N VAL A 379 -9.09 6.24 12.70
CA VAL A 379 -9.70 4.93 12.45
C VAL A 379 -8.73 3.85 12.96
N TYR A 380 -9.06 3.19 14.06
CA TYR A 380 -8.28 2.09 14.61
C TYR A 380 -9.16 1.12 15.38
N TYR A 381 -8.62 -0.07 15.67
CA TYR A 381 -9.35 -1.20 16.20
C TYR A 381 -10.11 -0.91 17.51
N ASP A 382 -9.47 -0.20 18.45
CA ASP A 382 -10.00 0.07 19.79
C ASP A 382 -10.80 1.39 19.90
N LEU A 383 -11.04 2.10 18.78
CA LEU A 383 -11.80 3.34 18.80
C LEU A 383 -13.27 3.06 19.16
N SER A 384 -13.71 3.51 20.34
CA SER A 384 -15.08 3.30 20.83
C SER A 384 -16.10 4.19 20.15
N ASP A 385 -17.39 3.85 20.30
CA ASP A 385 -18.49 4.68 19.74
C ASP A 385 -18.53 6.06 20.40
N GLU A 386 -18.24 6.17 21.70
CA GLU A 386 -18.15 7.44 22.39
C GLU A 386 -17.00 8.30 21.84
N GLN A 387 -15.85 7.69 21.54
CA GLN A 387 -14.71 8.37 20.93
C GLN A 387 -15.02 8.81 19.50
N VAL A 388 -15.69 7.98 18.70
CA VAL A 388 -16.16 8.35 17.34
C VAL A 388 -17.10 9.56 17.41
N ASN A 389 -18.06 9.55 18.32
CA ASN A 389 -18.98 10.69 18.50
C ASN A 389 -18.25 11.96 18.95
N GLU A 390 -17.24 11.83 19.79
CA GLU A 390 -16.41 12.97 20.20
C GLU A 390 -15.57 13.53 19.04
N VAL A 391 -14.98 12.69 18.18
CA VAL A 391 -14.31 13.15 16.94
C VAL A 391 -15.25 13.96 16.07
N ILE A 392 -16.49 13.45 15.85
CA ILE A 392 -17.51 14.12 15.05
C ILE A 392 -17.86 15.49 15.66
N ARG A 393 -18.09 15.55 16.97
CA ARG A 393 -18.44 16.78 17.69
C ARG A 393 -17.33 17.81 17.59
N VAL A 394 -16.09 17.40 17.88
CA VAL A 394 -14.92 18.30 17.88
C VAL A 394 -14.65 18.85 16.50
N LEU A 395 -14.69 18.00 15.45
CA LEU A 395 -14.48 18.45 14.07
C LEU A 395 -15.55 19.46 13.65
N LYS A 396 -16.85 19.18 13.90
CA LYS A 396 -17.93 20.11 13.53
C LYS A 396 -17.79 21.46 14.25
N ALA A 397 -17.38 21.46 15.52
CA ALA A 397 -17.11 22.69 16.27
C ALA A 397 -15.92 23.45 15.68
N ALA A 398 -14.81 22.77 15.41
CA ALA A 398 -13.60 23.38 14.84
C ALA A 398 -13.88 24.01 13.45
N VAL A 399 -14.64 23.32 12.60
CA VAL A 399 -15.07 23.85 11.29
C VAL A 399 -15.95 25.10 11.47
N SER A 400 -16.92 25.07 12.39
CA SER A 400 -17.81 26.23 12.62
C SER A 400 -17.09 27.45 13.26
N GLU A 401 -15.96 27.24 13.92
CA GLU A 401 -15.16 28.34 14.45
C GLU A 401 -14.21 28.96 13.40
N VAL A 402 -13.84 28.22 12.36
CA VAL A 402 -12.92 28.66 11.32
C VAL A 402 -13.65 29.26 10.12
N LEU A 403 -14.87 28.81 9.83
CA LEU A 403 -15.72 29.27 8.74
C LEU A 403 -16.84 30.21 9.20
#